data_79747c1bfcaebb72932c5894c9a7fa3a
#
_entry.id   79747c1bfcaebb72932c5894c9a7fa3a
#
_cell.length_a   1.000
_cell.length_b   1.000
_cell.length_c   1.000
_cell.angle_alpha   90.00
_cell.angle_beta   90.00
_cell.angle_gamma   90.00
#
_symmetry.space_group_name_H-M   'P 1'
#
loop_
_entity.id
_entity.type
_entity.pdbx_description
1 polymer ?
#
loop_
_entity_poly.entity_id
_entity_poly.type
_entity_poly.pdbx_seq_one_letter_code
_entity_poly.pdbx_strand_id
1 'polypeptide(L)'
;SKGLMRAHFSEVKKQKEKLKTIISAQTKNRHLGLIRIEFSRFAHRLMDWDNHCASFKHVGDSLKDCGVIIDDNPKIVTQFVPYQFQIKMAEQEYMIIKITDVE
;
A
#
# COMPACT_ATOMS: atom_id res chain seq x y z
N SER A 1 8.89 -9.17 -11.09
CA SER A 1 9.29 -9.21 -9.68
C SER A 1 8.14 -8.86 -8.76
N LYS A 2 8.29 -9.14 -7.50
CA LYS A 2 7.27 -8.85 -6.48
C LYS A 2 7.86 -7.95 -5.42
N GLY A 3 7.09 -6.96 -5.00
CA GLY A 3 7.40 -6.14 -3.85
C GLY A 3 6.34 -6.34 -2.78
N LEU A 4 6.77 -6.47 -1.53
CA LEU A 4 5.87 -6.60 -0.39
C LEU A 4 6.24 -5.55 0.65
N MET A 5 5.24 -4.81 1.14
CA MET A 5 5.44 -3.79 2.15
C MET A 5 4.39 -3.95 3.26
N ARG A 6 4.84 -3.80 4.50
CA ARG A 6 3.96 -3.85 5.67
C ARG A 6 4.17 -2.61 6.52
N ALA A 7 3.08 -1.99 6.95
CA ALA A 7 3.12 -0.82 7.83
C ALA A 7 1.96 -0.87 8.84
N HIS A 8 2.22 -0.38 10.04
CA HIS A 8 1.17 -0.24 11.06
C HIS A 8 0.39 1.05 10.84
N PHE A 9 -0.92 1.02 11.07
CA PHE A 9 -1.78 2.18 10.84
C PHE A 9 -1.39 3.39 11.66
N SER A 10 -0.92 3.19 12.89
CA SER A 10 -0.47 4.29 13.72
C SER A 10 0.65 5.10 13.09
N GLU A 11 1.49 4.45 12.28
CA GLU A 11 2.60 5.10 11.58
C GLU A 11 2.13 5.84 10.33
N VAL A 12 1.15 5.25 9.60
CA VAL A 12 0.63 5.81 8.35
C VAL A 12 -0.19 7.07 8.58
N LYS A 13 -0.98 7.10 9.68
CA LYS A 13 -1.88 8.21 9.97
C LYS A 13 -1.17 9.49 10.41
N LYS A 14 0.04 9.39 10.92
CA LYS A 14 0.67 10.53 11.61
C LYS A 14 1.44 11.46 10.69
N GLN A 15 2.18 10.96 9.72
CA GLN A 15 2.98 11.80 8.84
C GLN A 15 3.34 11.10 7.55
N LYS A 16 3.19 11.80 6.44
CA LYS A 16 3.59 11.33 5.11
C LYS A 16 5.07 10.94 5.06
N GLU A 17 5.93 11.68 5.77
CA GLU A 17 7.37 11.41 5.82
C GLU A 17 7.70 10.07 6.50
N LYS A 18 6.96 9.68 7.51
CA LYS A 18 7.14 8.38 8.16
C LYS A 18 6.82 7.24 7.22
N LEU A 19 5.76 7.37 6.45
CA LEU A 19 5.41 6.35 5.46
C LEU A 19 6.51 6.19 4.41
N LYS A 20 7.06 7.29 3.92
CA LYS A 20 8.18 7.27 2.97
C LYS A 20 9.41 6.57 3.56
N THR A 21 9.71 6.82 4.83
CA THR A 21 10.82 6.16 5.52
C THR A 21 10.60 4.65 5.60
N ILE A 22 9.39 4.22 5.95
CA ILE A 22 9.03 2.80 6.02
C ILE A 22 9.16 2.14 4.64
N ILE A 23 8.65 2.80 3.61
CA ILE A 23 8.74 2.30 2.24
C ILE A 23 10.20 2.13 1.83
N SER A 24 11.01 3.14 2.06
CA SER A 24 12.42 3.13 1.67
C SER A 24 13.21 2.05 2.42
N ALA A 25 12.85 1.77 3.68
CA ALA A 25 13.51 0.75 4.48
C ALA A 25 13.14 -0.68 4.04
N GLN A 26 11.90 -0.91 3.62
CA GLN A 26 11.40 -2.24 3.30
C GLN A 26 11.53 -2.61 1.84
N THR A 27 11.50 -1.63 0.94
CA THR A 27 11.42 -1.87 -0.49
C THR A 27 12.65 -1.35 -1.21
N LYS A 28 13.45 -2.27 -1.72
CA LYS A 28 14.62 -1.94 -2.54
C LYS A 28 14.33 -2.11 -4.03
N ASN A 29 13.23 -2.76 -4.37
CA ASN A 29 12.83 -3.00 -5.74
C ASN A 29 12.12 -1.79 -6.32
N ARG A 30 12.44 -1.47 -7.57
CA ARG A 30 11.74 -0.42 -8.32
C ARG A 30 11.00 -1.07 -9.46
N HIS A 31 9.72 -0.75 -9.59
CA HIS A 31 8.86 -1.29 -10.64
C HIS A 31 8.76 -0.24 -11.74
N LEU A 32 9.41 -0.49 -12.88
CA LEU A 32 9.54 0.49 -13.96
C LEU A 32 8.53 0.29 -15.09
N GLY A 33 7.62 -0.65 -14.95
CA GLY A 33 6.60 -0.95 -15.94
C GLY A 33 5.21 -1.02 -15.35
N LEU A 34 4.35 -1.78 -16.03
CA LEU A 34 2.99 -2.00 -15.58
C LEU A 34 2.98 -2.92 -14.36
N ILE A 35 2.08 -2.64 -13.44
CA ILE A 35 2.03 -3.34 -12.16
C ILE A 35 0.60 -3.69 -11.76
N ARG A 36 0.50 -4.68 -10.89
CA ARG A 36 -0.70 -5.03 -10.15
C ARG A 36 -0.42 -4.73 -8.67
N ILE A 37 -1.38 -4.09 -8.01
CA ILE A 37 -1.28 -3.81 -6.58
C ILE A 37 -2.40 -4.53 -5.83
N GLU A 38 -2.02 -5.25 -4.78
CA GLU A 38 -2.96 -5.81 -3.82
C GLU A 38 -2.78 -5.05 -2.51
N PHE A 39 -3.84 -4.38 -2.07
CA PHE A 39 -3.84 -3.55 -0.88
C PHE A 39 -4.70 -4.20 0.19
N SER A 40 -4.04 -4.77 1.21
CA SER A 40 -4.69 -5.51 2.29
C SER A 40 -4.66 -4.71 3.58
N ARG A 41 -5.81 -4.61 4.22
CA ARG A 41 -5.97 -3.96 5.52
C ARG A 41 -6.35 -5.01 6.54
N PHE A 42 -5.58 -5.07 7.64
CA PHE A 42 -5.84 -5.98 8.76
C PHE A 42 -6.21 -5.13 9.97
N ALA A 43 -7.50 -5.14 10.34
CA ALA A 43 -8.01 -4.25 11.36
C ALA A 43 -9.10 -4.91 12.20
N HIS A 44 -9.29 -4.39 13.41
CA HIS A 44 -10.33 -4.88 14.30
C HIS A 44 -11.74 -4.57 13.74
N ARG A 45 -11.90 -3.41 13.09
CA ARG A 45 -13.15 -3.02 12.45
C ARG A 45 -12.94 -2.86 10.96
N LEU A 46 -13.85 -3.43 10.18
CA LEU A 46 -13.85 -3.25 8.74
C LEU A 46 -14.45 -1.89 8.41
N MET A 47 -14.05 -1.34 7.27
CA MET A 47 -14.58 -0.06 6.77
C MET A 47 -15.28 -0.27 5.44
N ASP A 48 -16.07 0.71 5.01
CA ASP A 48 -16.68 0.66 3.69
C ASP A 48 -15.61 0.58 2.61
N TRP A 49 -15.91 -0.10 1.52
CA TRP A 49 -14.92 -0.35 0.47
C TRP A 49 -14.42 0.94 -0.18
N ASP A 50 -15.29 1.94 -0.36
CA ASP A 50 -14.87 3.22 -0.91
C ASP A 50 -13.86 3.93 0.00
N ASN A 51 -14.05 3.86 1.31
CA ASN A 51 -13.10 4.43 2.27
C ASN A 51 -11.77 3.68 2.26
N HIS A 52 -11.82 2.36 2.15
CA HIS A 52 -10.60 1.55 2.06
C HIS A 52 -9.81 1.90 0.80
N CYS A 53 -10.49 1.95 -0.34
CA CYS A 53 -9.84 2.31 -1.61
C CYS A 53 -9.30 3.74 -1.58
N ALA A 54 -10.06 4.69 -1.01
CA ALA A 54 -9.63 6.08 -0.90
C ALA A 54 -8.39 6.23 -0.02
N SER A 55 -8.25 5.42 1.01
CA SER A 55 -7.08 5.47 1.89
C SER A 55 -5.78 5.12 1.16
N PHE A 56 -5.85 4.41 0.05
CA PHE A 56 -4.68 4.06 -0.76
C PHE A 56 -4.05 5.29 -1.43
N LYS A 57 -4.80 6.37 -1.62
CA LYS A 57 -4.28 7.57 -2.30
C LYS A 57 -2.99 8.06 -1.66
N HIS A 58 -2.98 8.13 -0.35
CA HIS A 58 -1.80 8.54 0.43
C HIS A 58 -0.63 7.56 0.25
N VAL A 59 -0.92 6.27 0.26
CA VAL A 59 0.09 5.21 0.08
C VAL A 59 0.65 5.25 -1.35
N GLY A 60 -0.23 5.35 -2.34
CA GLY A 60 0.16 5.43 -3.75
C GLY A 60 1.06 6.62 -4.05
N ASP A 61 0.71 7.79 -3.52
CA ASP A 61 1.54 8.99 -3.65
C ASP A 61 2.92 8.78 -3.04
N SER A 62 3.00 8.13 -1.89
CA SER A 62 4.27 7.86 -1.21
C SER A 62 5.13 6.85 -1.98
N LEU A 63 4.53 5.81 -2.54
CA LEU A 63 5.23 4.83 -3.38
C LEU A 63 5.82 5.52 -4.62
N LYS A 64 5.06 6.41 -5.24
CA LYS A 64 5.51 7.18 -6.39
C LYS A 64 6.65 8.12 -6.01
N ASP A 65 6.50 8.85 -4.92
CA ASP A 65 7.51 9.79 -4.44
C ASP A 65 8.82 9.09 -4.07
N CYS A 66 8.75 7.87 -3.57
CA CYS A 66 9.94 7.06 -3.25
C CYS A 66 10.53 6.36 -4.48
N GLY A 67 9.90 6.47 -5.64
CA GLY A 67 10.37 5.84 -6.86
C GLY A 67 10.15 4.34 -6.94
N VAL A 68 9.30 3.79 -6.08
CA VAL A 68 8.98 2.35 -6.10
C VAL A 68 8.11 2.01 -7.31
N ILE A 69 7.20 2.91 -7.67
CA ILE A 69 6.35 2.80 -8.85
C ILE A 69 6.50 4.06 -9.69
N ILE A 70 6.17 3.95 -10.99
CA ILE A 70 6.22 5.11 -11.89
C ILE A 70 5.11 6.09 -11.57
N ASP A 71 3.90 5.59 -11.41
CA ASP A 71 2.71 6.38 -11.09
C ASP A 71 1.66 5.47 -10.48
N ASP A 72 0.66 6.07 -9.85
CA ASP A 72 -0.46 5.36 -9.23
C ASP A 72 -1.73 5.37 -10.09
N ASN A 73 -1.67 5.87 -11.32
CA ASN A 73 -2.80 5.95 -12.22
C ASN A 73 -3.08 4.60 -12.93
N PRO A 74 -4.28 4.41 -13.52
CA PRO A 74 -4.66 3.13 -14.14
C PRO A 74 -3.81 2.73 -15.35
N LYS A 75 -3.05 3.64 -15.94
CA LYS A 75 -2.16 3.31 -17.06
C LYS A 75 -0.94 2.51 -16.59
N ILE A 76 -0.56 2.68 -15.33
CA ILE A 76 0.57 1.99 -14.72
C ILE A 76 0.07 0.88 -13.79
N VAL A 77 -0.88 1.19 -12.90
CA VAL A 77 -1.51 0.20 -12.03
C VAL A 77 -2.68 -0.41 -12.79
N THR A 78 -2.41 -1.46 -13.54
CA THR A 78 -3.41 -2.08 -14.42
C THR A 78 -4.45 -2.88 -13.65
N GLN A 79 -4.12 -3.33 -12.46
CA GLN A 79 -5.05 -4.02 -11.57
C GLN A 79 -4.81 -3.54 -10.13
N PHE A 80 -5.89 -3.11 -9.49
CA PHE A 80 -5.87 -2.73 -8.09
C PHE A 80 -6.90 -3.59 -7.35
N VAL A 81 -6.42 -4.41 -6.40
CA VAL A 81 -7.28 -5.35 -5.68
C VAL A 81 -7.24 -5.02 -4.20
N PRO A 82 -8.33 -4.45 -3.66
CA PRO A 82 -8.43 -4.17 -2.23
C PRO A 82 -8.89 -5.40 -1.47
N TYR A 83 -8.29 -5.62 -0.30
CA TYR A 83 -8.70 -6.66 0.64
C TYR A 83 -8.87 -6.07 2.02
N GLN A 84 -9.76 -6.65 2.81
CA GLN A 84 -9.87 -6.35 4.23
C GLN A 84 -10.01 -7.65 5.01
N PHE A 85 -9.27 -7.72 6.11
CA PHE A 85 -9.31 -8.87 7.02
C PHE A 85 -9.53 -8.39 8.44
N GLN A 86 -10.51 -8.95 9.13
CA GLN A 86 -10.77 -8.59 10.51
C GLN A 86 -9.83 -9.36 11.44
N ILE A 87 -9.22 -8.66 12.38
CA ILE A 87 -8.35 -9.23 13.40
C ILE A 87 -8.90 -8.94 14.79
N LYS A 88 -8.43 -9.68 15.80
CA LYS A 88 -8.96 -9.58 17.16
C LYS A 88 -8.39 -8.41 17.97
N MET A 89 -7.17 -7.99 17.68
CA MET A 89 -6.43 -7.03 18.49
C MET A 89 -6.25 -5.71 17.76
N ALA A 90 -6.90 -4.66 18.25
CA ALA A 90 -6.85 -3.34 17.60
C ALA A 90 -5.44 -2.75 17.53
N GLU A 91 -4.62 -2.98 18.54
CA GLU A 91 -3.24 -2.48 18.58
C GLU A 91 -2.32 -3.15 17.57
N GLN A 92 -2.78 -4.22 16.95
CA GLN A 92 -2.03 -4.96 15.93
C GLN A 92 -2.43 -4.58 14.51
N GLU A 93 -3.22 -3.52 14.34
CA GLU A 93 -3.71 -3.12 13.01
C GLU A 93 -2.57 -2.72 12.09
N TYR A 94 -2.59 -3.25 10.87
CA TYR A 94 -1.56 -3.00 9.87
C TYR A 94 -2.11 -3.16 8.46
N MET A 95 -1.31 -2.76 7.48
CA MET A 95 -1.60 -2.99 6.06
C MET A 95 -0.44 -3.72 5.41
N ILE A 96 -0.74 -4.45 4.35
CA ILE A 96 0.25 -5.08 3.48
C ILE A 96 -0.05 -4.64 2.06
N ILE A 97 0.97 -4.18 1.37
CA ILE A 97 0.88 -3.80 -0.04
C ILE A 97 1.77 -4.74 -0.82
N LYS A 98 1.16 -5.46 -1.76
CA LYS A 98 1.89 -6.38 -2.63
C LYS A 98 1.87 -5.82 -4.04
N ILE A 99 3.05 -5.62 -4.62
CA ILE A 99 3.23 -5.10 -5.96
C ILE A 99 3.79 -6.21 -6.84
N THR A 100 3.14 -6.48 -7.95
CA THR A 100 3.56 -7.51 -8.90
C THR A 100 3.71 -6.89 -10.27
N ASP A 101 4.85 -7.12 -10.92
CA ASP A 101 5.06 -6.67 -12.30
C ASP A 101 4.16 -7.45 -13.24
N VAL A 102 3.54 -6.75 -14.18
CA VAL A 102 2.68 -7.32 -15.21
C VAL A 102 3.43 -7.26 -16.54
N GLU A 103 3.54 -8.40 -17.16
CA GLU A 103 4.18 -8.52 -18.47
C GLU A 103 3.21 -8.26 -19.62
#